data_de711f534ccea434631605d5a15591fd
#
_entry.id   de711f534ccea434631605d5a15591fd
#
_cell.length_a   1.000
_cell.length_b   1.000
_cell.length_c   1.000
_cell.angle_alpha   90.00
_cell.angle_beta   90.00
_cell.angle_gamma   90.00
#
_symmetry.space_group_name_H-M   'P 1'
#
loop_
_entity.id
_entity.type
_entity.pdbx_description
1 polymer ?
#
loop_
_entity_poly.entity_id
_entity_poly.type
_entity_poly.pdbx_seq_one_letter_code
_entity_poly.pdbx_strand_id
1 'polypeptide(L)'
;MGAEVFFVFKIQVAGNDPSIRRPSKTIFLEVKNMKKNTLKKLTALALAAVMALSLFACGKKTDDDKTDGKTYKIGICNYVDDASLNQIVANIRSQLEAIGQEKGVTFDISYDNCNADAAVMNQIIANFIADKVDLMIGVATPVAVAMQSATEDNKIPVVFAAVSDPVGAGLVESMDAPGANITGTSDYLDTDAILDLIFAADPDAKTIGLLYNQGQDSSTTPIKNAKAYLDKKNVAYKEYTGTTTDEIMLAASKIAADKVDAVFTPTDNTVMTAELSIYETLAKAGIPHYTGADSFALNGAFLGYGVDYANLGKETANMVADLLLNGADPATTAVKTFDNGTATINTEVCQELGLNYDELAKLFAPLCTKVQPIVTAESFDDVK
;
A
#
# COMPACT_ATOMS: atom_id res chain seq x y z
N MET A 1 71.85 30.51 4.72
CA MET A 1 70.82 29.62 5.30
C MET A 1 69.60 29.61 4.38
N GLY A 2 69.45 28.62 3.55
CA GLY A 2 68.32 28.46 2.63
C GLY A 2 67.22 27.69 3.32
N ALA A 3 66.05 28.27 3.35
CA ALA A 3 64.84 27.59 3.86
C ALA A 3 64.32 26.61 2.80
N GLU A 4 64.26 25.35 3.15
CA GLU A 4 63.57 24.31 2.36
C GLU A 4 62.07 24.36 2.66
N VAL A 5 61.25 24.48 1.58
CA VAL A 5 59.79 24.44 1.69
C VAL A 5 59.32 23.12 1.13
N PHE A 6 58.71 22.29 2.00
CA PHE A 6 58.10 21.04 1.61
C PHE A 6 56.60 21.21 1.39
N PHE A 7 56.10 20.78 0.24
CA PHE A 7 54.67 20.65 -0.03
C PHE A 7 54.30 19.17 -0.02
N VAL A 8 53.37 18.80 0.84
CA VAL A 8 52.83 17.43 0.91
C VAL A 8 51.44 17.44 0.30
N PHE A 9 51.26 16.77 -0.83
CA PHE A 9 49.96 16.51 -1.41
C PHE A 9 49.52 15.07 -1.07
N LYS A 10 48.41 14.95 -0.37
CA LYS A 10 47.78 13.68 -0.07
C LYS A 10 46.64 13.42 -1.07
N ILE A 11 46.84 12.54 -2.02
CA ILE A 11 45.75 12.10 -2.93
C ILE A 11 45.11 10.87 -2.31
N GLN A 12 43.84 11.02 -1.94
CA GLN A 12 43.02 9.92 -1.42
C GLN A 12 42.16 9.41 -2.58
N VAL A 13 42.48 8.21 -3.06
CA VAL A 13 41.65 7.51 -4.04
C VAL A 13 40.67 6.63 -3.25
N ALA A 14 39.38 6.97 -3.30
CA ALA A 14 38.33 6.16 -2.73
C ALA A 14 38.04 4.99 -3.66
N GLY A 15 38.28 3.77 -3.18
CA GLY A 15 37.86 2.53 -3.80
C GLY A 15 36.99 1.78 -2.80
N ASN A 16 35.75 1.52 -3.15
CA ASN A 16 34.78 0.77 -2.34
C ASN A 16 34.96 -0.74 -2.54
N ASP A 17 36.01 -1.31 -1.92
CA ASP A 17 36.10 -2.78 -1.77
C ASP A 17 36.86 -3.11 -0.47
N PRO A 18 36.23 -3.75 0.53
CA PRO A 18 36.84 -4.03 1.83
C PRO A 18 37.85 -5.18 1.83
N SER A 19 38.11 -5.85 0.71
CA SER A 19 38.93 -7.08 0.67
C SER A 19 40.38 -6.89 0.18
N ILE A 20 40.81 -5.68 -0.23
CA ILE A 20 42.16 -5.46 -0.79
C ILE A 20 42.95 -4.42 0.04
N ARG A 21 43.76 -4.91 0.98
CA ARG A 21 44.85 -4.11 1.60
C ARG A 21 45.97 -3.93 0.59
N ARG A 22 46.10 -2.76 -0.03
CA ARG A 22 47.32 -2.36 -0.74
C ARG A 22 48.06 -1.27 0.06
N PRO A 23 49.39 -1.29 0.19
CA PRO A 23 50.12 -0.26 0.88
C PRO A 23 50.12 1.03 0.06
N SER A 24 49.89 2.17 0.74
CA SER A 24 49.97 3.51 0.14
C SER A 24 51.37 3.77 -0.34
N LYS A 25 51.59 4.01 -1.64
CA LYS A 25 52.85 4.50 -2.21
C LYS A 25 52.94 6.00 -2.01
N THR A 26 53.86 6.45 -1.19
CA THR A 26 54.26 7.86 -1.08
C THR A 26 55.30 8.12 -2.14
N ILE A 27 55.05 9.01 -3.09
CA ILE A 27 55.99 9.45 -4.10
C ILE A 27 56.65 10.74 -3.59
N PHE A 28 57.94 10.72 -3.35
CA PHE A 28 58.72 11.93 -3.02
C PHE A 28 59.23 12.51 -4.32
N LEU A 29 58.90 13.75 -4.61
CA LEU A 29 59.53 14.55 -5.67
C LEU A 29 60.46 15.58 -5.03
N GLU A 30 61.74 15.37 -5.24
CA GLU A 30 62.81 16.29 -4.75
C GLU A 30 62.96 17.42 -5.78
N VAL A 31 62.62 18.63 -5.39
CA VAL A 31 62.85 19.83 -6.25
C VAL A 31 64.04 20.59 -5.73
N LYS A 32 65.16 20.38 -6.39
CA LYS A 32 66.42 21.04 -6.05
C LYS A 32 66.54 22.37 -6.78
N ASN A 33 66.65 23.47 -6.06
CA ASN A 33 67.06 24.82 -6.48
C ASN A 33 66.59 25.33 -7.87
N MET A 34 65.39 25.85 -7.96
CA MET A 34 64.89 26.60 -9.14
C MET A 34 64.89 28.10 -8.89
N LYS A 35 65.40 28.91 -9.86
CA LYS A 35 65.38 30.37 -9.82
C LYS A 35 63.92 30.90 -9.83
N LYS A 36 63.64 31.94 -9.01
CA LYS A 36 62.33 32.57 -8.78
C LYS A 36 61.48 32.83 -10.05
N ASN A 37 62.13 33.07 -11.18
CA ASN A 37 61.49 33.41 -12.45
C ASN A 37 60.97 32.16 -13.20
N THR A 38 61.53 30.97 -12.95
CA THR A 38 61.09 29.72 -13.56
C THR A 38 59.87 29.16 -12.83
N LEU A 39 59.77 29.41 -11.52
CA LEU A 39 58.62 29.01 -10.69
C LEU A 39 57.36 29.81 -11.11
N LYS A 40 57.48 31.11 -11.40
CA LYS A 40 56.35 31.94 -11.91
C LYS A 40 55.86 31.49 -13.29
N LYS A 41 56.75 31.00 -14.16
CA LYS A 41 56.36 30.47 -15.48
C LYS A 41 55.67 29.10 -15.39
N LEU A 42 56.08 28.26 -14.47
CA LEU A 42 55.46 26.94 -14.24
C LEU A 42 54.07 27.06 -13.59
N THR A 43 53.89 28.01 -12.64
CA THR A 43 52.57 28.29 -12.07
C THR A 43 51.60 28.91 -13.08
N ALA A 44 52.08 29.78 -13.97
CA ALA A 44 51.28 30.36 -15.06
C ALA A 44 50.87 29.27 -16.09
N LEU A 45 51.77 28.32 -16.40
CA LEU A 45 51.48 27.21 -17.32
C LEU A 45 50.48 26.21 -16.71
N ALA A 46 50.57 25.92 -15.42
CA ALA A 46 49.64 25.07 -14.71
C ALA A 46 48.23 25.70 -14.61
N LEU A 47 48.11 27.01 -14.36
CA LEU A 47 46.83 27.72 -14.37
C LEU A 47 46.22 27.78 -15.79
N ALA A 48 47.03 27.95 -16.85
CA ALA A 48 46.56 27.94 -18.23
C ALA A 48 46.05 26.54 -18.65
N ALA A 49 46.69 25.46 -18.18
CA ALA A 49 46.25 24.09 -18.45
C ALA A 49 44.92 23.74 -17.74
N VAL A 50 44.71 24.27 -16.53
CA VAL A 50 43.43 24.08 -15.81
C VAL A 50 42.30 24.88 -16.47
N MET A 51 42.57 26.09 -17.01
CA MET A 51 41.57 26.86 -17.76
C MET A 51 41.28 26.27 -19.16
N ALA A 52 42.26 25.63 -19.81
CA ALA A 52 42.03 24.96 -21.10
C ALA A 52 41.23 23.66 -20.97
N LEU A 53 41.32 22.96 -19.85
CA LEU A 53 40.52 21.76 -19.55
C LEU A 53 39.07 22.11 -19.22
N SER A 54 38.75 23.31 -18.74
CA SER A 54 37.39 23.77 -18.50
C SER A 54 36.64 24.25 -19.75
N LEU A 55 37.34 24.49 -20.88
CA LEU A 55 36.73 24.93 -22.15
C LEU A 55 36.42 23.78 -23.12
N PHE A 56 36.89 22.55 -22.85
CA PHE A 56 36.58 21.38 -23.68
C PHE A 56 35.39 20.57 -23.15
N ALA A 57 34.71 20.97 -22.06
CA ALA A 57 33.51 20.35 -21.51
C ALA A 57 32.21 20.93 -22.09
N CYS A 58 32.28 21.76 -23.15
CA CYS A 58 31.08 22.33 -23.77
C CYS A 58 31.06 21.97 -25.27
N GLY A 59 30.52 20.80 -25.62
CA GLY A 59 30.34 20.48 -27.03
C GLY A 59 30.02 19.03 -27.33
N LYS A 60 28.86 18.51 -26.89
CA LYS A 60 27.95 17.69 -27.68
C LYS A 60 26.67 17.48 -26.85
N LYS A 61 25.62 18.21 -27.20
CA LYS A 61 24.27 17.79 -26.84
C LYS A 61 24.00 16.47 -27.56
N THR A 62 24.03 15.37 -26.84
CA THR A 62 23.19 14.23 -27.09
C THR A 62 22.00 14.43 -26.14
N ASP A 63 20.81 14.52 -26.68
CA ASP A 63 19.57 14.45 -25.95
C ASP A 63 19.46 13.04 -25.33
N ASP A 64 20.10 12.86 -24.18
CA ASP A 64 19.77 11.90 -23.17
C ASP A 64 19.18 12.74 -22.03
N ASP A 65 17.87 12.77 -21.99
CA ASP A 65 17.10 13.34 -20.89
C ASP A 65 17.30 12.46 -19.63
N LYS A 66 18.52 12.51 -19.07
CA LYS A 66 18.80 11.98 -17.75
C LYS A 66 18.15 12.95 -16.78
N THR A 67 17.02 12.56 -16.22
CA THR A 67 16.42 13.12 -15.03
C THR A 67 17.38 12.90 -13.85
N ASP A 68 18.49 13.62 -13.86
CA ASP A 68 19.55 13.50 -12.86
C ASP A 68 19.01 14.10 -11.55
N GLY A 69 18.52 13.22 -10.66
CA GLY A 69 18.29 13.56 -9.27
C GLY A 69 17.00 14.32 -8.92
N LYS A 70 15.92 14.28 -9.74
CA LYS A 70 14.65 14.89 -9.33
C LYS A 70 14.05 14.14 -8.16
N THR A 71 13.68 14.88 -7.09
CA THR A 71 12.98 14.34 -5.92
C THR A 71 11.52 14.71 -6.01
N TYR A 72 10.66 13.70 -5.81
CA TYR A 72 9.21 13.85 -5.71
C TYR A 72 8.78 13.56 -4.27
N LYS A 73 8.01 14.46 -3.68
CA LYS A 73 7.47 14.32 -2.34
C LYS A 73 6.10 13.63 -2.39
N ILE A 74 5.94 12.55 -1.65
CA ILE A 74 4.71 11.78 -1.59
C ILE A 74 4.23 11.68 -0.14
N GLY A 75 2.96 12.01 0.11
CA GLY A 75 2.31 11.78 1.39
C GLY A 75 1.46 10.51 1.35
N ILE A 76 1.69 9.56 2.24
CA ILE A 76 0.87 8.34 2.39
C ILE A 76 0.16 8.41 3.74
N CYS A 77 -1.17 8.35 3.73
CA CYS A 77 -1.98 8.19 4.93
C CYS A 77 -2.66 6.82 4.90
N ASN A 78 -2.42 5.98 5.92
CA ASN A 78 -3.13 4.73 6.14
C ASN A 78 -4.27 4.96 7.13
N TYR A 79 -5.40 4.26 6.93
CA TYR A 79 -6.59 4.45 7.77
C TYR A 79 -6.47 3.79 9.14
N VAL A 80 -6.07 2.51 9.17
CA VAL A 80 -5.92 1.71 10.40
C VAL A 80 -4.70 0.81 10.32
N ASP A 81 -4.26 0.30 11.46
CA ASP A 81 -3.25 -0.75 11.57
C ASP A 81 -3.93 -2.11 11.30
N ASP A 82 -3.90 -2.52 10.05
CA ASP A 82 -4.44 -3.78 9.54
C ASP A 82 -3.42 -4.45 8.61
N ALA A 83 -3.36 -5.79 8.64
CA ALA A 83 -2.34 -6.54 7.93
C ALA A 83 -2.41 -6.37 6.41
N SER A 84 -3.61 -6.34 5.79
CA SER A 84 -3.77 -6.12 4.35
C SER A 84 -3.42 -4.68 3.95
N LEU A 85 -3.87 -3.68 4.74
CA LEU A 85 -3.54 -2.27 4.48
C LEU A 85 -2.05 -2.00 4.67
N ASN A 86 -1.43 -2.58 5.69
CA ASN A 86 0.01 -2.49 5.91
C ASN A 86 0.81 -3.16 4.77
N GLN A 87 0.32 -4.29 4.25
CA GLN A 87 0.92 -4.96 3.10
C GLN A 87 0.87 -4.08 1.84
N ILE A 88 -0.24 -3.36 1.61
CA ILE A 88 -0.34 -2.36 0.54
C ILE A 88 0.75 -1.30 0.69
N VAL A 89 0.83 -0.65 1.85
CA VAL A 89 1.81 0.43 2.13
C VAL A 89 3.25 -0.07 1.94
N ALA A 90 3.57 -1.26 2.45
CA ALA A 90 4.91 -1.85 2.31
C ALA A 90 5.27 -2.08 0.83
N ASN A 91 4.32 -2.60 0.03
CA ASN A 91 4.54 -2.85 -1.39
C ASN A 91 4.56 -1.55 -2.21
N ILE A 92 3.76 -0.52 -1.87
CA ILE A 92 3.87 0.81 -2.48
C ILE A 92 5.29 1.35 -2.30
N ARG A 93 5.81 1.36 -1.07
CA ARG A 93 7.14 1.90 -0.75
C ARG A 93 8.25 1.14 -1.45
N SER A 94 8.21 -0.19 -1.40
CA SER A 94 9.21 -1.05 -2.06
C SER A 94 9.22 -0.87 -3.57
N GLN A 95 8.04 -0.77 -4.19
CA GLN A 95 7.91 -0.61 -5.64
C GLN A 95 8.37 0.79 -6.09
N LEU A 96 8.01 1.85 -5.35
CA LEU A 96 8.49 3.21 -5.63
C LEU A 96 10.01 3.31 -5.49
N GLU A 97 10.61 2.66 -4.49
CA GLU A 97 12.06 2.59 -4.36
C GLU A 97 12.71 1.92 -5.58
N ALA A 98 12.18 0.79 -6.02
CA ALA A 98 12.67 0.08 -7.21
C ALA A 98 12.55 0.94 -8.48
N ILE A 99 11.41 1.61 -8.68
CA ILE A 99 11.20 2.53 -9.80
C ILE A 99 12.17 3.72 -9.71
N GLY A 100 12.37 4.27 -8.53
CA GLY A 100 13.31 5.38 -8.30
C GLY A 100 14.73 5.02 -8.69
N GLN A 101 15.19 3.82 -8.31
CA GLN A 101 16.51 3.29 -8.70
C GLN A 101 16.60 3.08 -10.23
N GLU A 102 15.57 2.54 -10.87
CA GLU A 102 15.54 2.32 -12.32
C GLU A 102 15.55 3.64 -13.10
N LYS A 103 14.74 4.60 -12.68
CA LYS A 103 14.54 5.88 -13.40
C LYS A 103 15.53 6.98 -13.00
N GLY A 104 16.38 6.78 -11.99
CA GLY A 104 17.32 7.78 -11.49
C GLY A 104 16.64 8.96 -10.78
N VAL A 105 15.49 8.73 -10.14
CA VAL A 105 14.76 9.73 -9.35
C VAL A 105 14.64 9.29 -7.90
N THR A 106 14.27 10.21 -7.01
CA THR A 106 14.00 9.91 -5.59
C THR A 106 12.53 10.18 -5.29
N PHE A 107 11.87 9.23 -4.63
CA PHE A 107 10.58 9.45 -4.00
C PHE A 107 10.80 9.66 -2.50
N ASP A 108 10.57 10.89 -2.03
CA ASP A 108 10.63 11.28 -0.62
C ASP A 108 9.25 11.04 0.00
N ILE A 109 9.12 9.96 0.77
CA ILE A 109 7.84 9.45 1.25
C ILE A 109 7.63 9.80 2.72
N SER A 110 6.65 10.65 3.00
CA SER A 110 6.10 10.88 4.34
C SER A 110 4.94 9.91 4.55
N TYR A 111 4.97 9.13 5.63
CA TYR A 111 3.95 8.12 5.96
C TYR A 111 3.42 8.33 7.38
N ASP A 112 2.09 8.32 7.52
CA ASP A 112 1.41 8.32 8.80
C ASP A 112 0.17 7.41 8.76
N ASN A 113 -0.25 6.93 9.96
CA ASN A 113 -1.48 6.17 10.15
C ASN A 113 -2.43 7.00 11.03
N CYS A 114 -3.67 7.17 10.59
CA CYS A 114 -4.64 7.97 11.36
C CYS A 114 -5.42 7.17 12.42
N ASN A 115 -5.25 5.84 12.48
CA ASN A 115 -5.90 4.96 13.46
C ASN A 115 -7.43 5.18 13.55
N ALA A 116 -8.09 5.34 12.40
CA ALA A 116 -9.51 5.66 12.26
C ALA A 116 -9.97 6.95 12.98
N ASP A 117 -9.05 7.81 13.39
CA ASP A 117 -9.37 9.11 14.01
C ASP A 117 -9.44 10.20 12.92
N ALA A 118 -10.64 10.77 12.75
CA ALA A 118 -10.90 11.80 11.74
C ALA A 118 -10.10 13.10 12.00
N ALA A 119 -9.83 13.46 13.26
CA ALA A 119 -9.06 14.67 13.57
C ALA A 119 -7.57 14.45 13.24
N VAL A 120 -7.02 13.29 13.57
CA VAL A 120 -5.65 12.88 13.21
C VAL A 120 -5.52 12.81 11.69
N MET A 121 -6.48 12.18 10.99
CA MET A 121 -6.50 12.09 9.52
C MET A 121 -6.45 13.47 8.87
N ASN A 122 -7.31 14.39 9.29
CA ASN A 122 -7.33 15.76 8.76
C ASN A 122 -6.02 16.50 9.05
N GLN A 123 -5.39 16.27 10.20
CA GLN A 123 -4.11 16.88 10.53
C GLN A 123 -2.98 16.35 9.64
N ILE A 124 -2.94 15.04 9.38
CA ILE A 124 -1.97 14.40 8.48
C ILE A 124 -2.09 15.01 7.07
N ILE A 125 -3.31 15.08 6.53
CA ILE A 125 -3.58 15.65 5.21
C ILE A 125 -3.17 17.13 5.14
N ALA A 126 -3.49 17.91 6.18
CA ALA A 126 -3.08 19.32 6.26
C ALA A 126 -1.55 19.48 6.29
N ASN A 127 -0.83 18.58 6.97
CA ASN A 127 0.63 18.58 6.98
C ASN A 127 1.18 18.29 5.57
N PHE A 128 0.65 17.31 4.83
CA PHE A 128 1.05 17.02 3.45
C PHE A 128 0.86 18.24 2.53
N ILE A 129 -0.26 18.97 2.68
CA ILE A 129 -0.51 20.20 1.92
C ILE A 129 0.53 21.30 2.29
N ALA A 130 0.82 21.47 3.58
CA ALA A 130 1.80 22.46 4.06
C ALA A 130 3.22 22.14 3.57
N ASP A 131 3.59 20.86 3.51
CA ASP A 131 4.88 20.36 3.04
C ASP A 131 5.00 20.36 1.50
N LYS A 132 3.90 20.71 0.82
CA LYS A 132 3.79 20.79 -0.64
C LYS A 132 4.21 19.47 -1.29
N VAL A 133 3.55 18.38 -0.90
CA VAL A 133 3.77 17.10 -1.56
C VAL A 133 3.33 17.18 -3.02
N ASP A 134 4.01 16.45 -3.90
CA ASP A 134 3.68 16.39 -5.33
C ASP A 134 2.47 15.50 -5.60
N LEU A 135 2.19 14.55 -4.68
CA LEU A 135 1.08 13.61 -4.77
C LEU A 135 0.74 13.04 -3.38
N MET A 136 -0.53 12.73 -3.15
CA MET A 136 -0.99 12.03 -1.95
C MET A 136 -1.49 10.62 -2.29
N ILE A 137 -1.25 9.67 -1.37
CA ILE A 137 -1.80 8.32 -1.44
C ILE A 137 -2.70 8.11 -0.23
N GLY A 138 -3.99 7.86 -0.48
CA GLY A 138 -4.97 7.55 0.54
C GLY A 138 -5.26 6.04 0.57
N VAL A 139 -4.91 5.37 1.67
CA VAL A 139 -5.17 3.94 1.83
C VAL A 139 -6.47 3.74 2.59
N ALA A 140 -7.42 3.05 2.00
CA ALA A 140 -8.82 2.85 2.34
C ALA A 140 -9.75 4.05 2.03
N THR A 141 -11.04 3.74 1.85
CA THR A 141 -12.07 4.70 1.41
C THR A 141 -12.16 5.98 2.24
N PRO A 142 -12.16 5.94 3.60
CA PRO A 142 -12.29 7.15 4.40
C PRO A 142 -11.16 8.17 4.16
N VAL A 143 -9.92 7.69 3.98
CA VAL A 143 -8.77 8.56 3.70
C VAL A 143 -8.87 9.16 2.31
N ALA A 144 -9.27 8.37 1.31
CA ALA A 144 -9.45 8.83 -0.06
C ALA A 144 -10.48 9.97 -0.15
N VAL A 145 -11.62 9.81 0.52
CA VAL A 145 -12.70 10.84 0.60
C VAL A 145 -12.20 12.11 1.27
N ALA A 146 -11.47 12.00 2.38
CA ALA A 146 -10.90 13.16 3.08
C ALA A 146 -9.85 13.89 2.22
N MET A 147 -8.98 13.15 1.52
CA MET A 147 -7.98 13.72 0.62
C MET A 147 -8.61 14.41 -0.59
N GLN A 148 -9.64 13.80 -1.22
CA GLN A 148 -10.38 14.41 -2.30
C GLN A 148 -10.93 15.79 -1.89
N SER A 149 -11.64 15.84 -0.76
CA SER A 149 -12.21 17.07 -0.23
C SER A 149 -11.13 18.14 0.07
N ALA A 150 -10.01 17.72 0.69
CA ALA A 150 -8.92 18.62 1.06
C ALA A 150 -8.12 19.15 -0.16
N THR A 151 -8.24 18.51 -1.32
CA THR A 151 -7.50 18.88 -2.53
C THR A 151 -8.37 19.52 -3.63
N GLU A 152 -9.63 19.84 -3.34
CA GLU A 152 -10.55 20.47 -4.31
C GLU A 152 -9.98 21.77 -4.89
N ASP A 153 -9.37 22.62 -4.08
CA ASP A 153 -8.85 23.91 -4.49
C ASP A 153 -7.42 23.84 -5.04
N ASN A 154 -6.53 23.10 -4.34
CA ASN A 154 -5.10 23.08 -4.64
C ASN A 154 -4.71 22.10 -5.75
N LYS A 155 -5.63 21.18 -6.11
CA LYS A 155 -5.48 20.18 -7.17
C LYS A 155 -4.25 19.26 -7.03
N ILE A 156 -3.74 19.07 -5.81
CA ILE A 156 -2.72 18.04 -5.58
C ILE A 156 -3.27 16.69 -6.05
N PRO A 157 -2.57 15.95 -6.92
CA PRO A 157 -3.03 14.62 -7.35
C PRO A 157 -3.19 13.66 -6.18
N VAL A 158 -4.27 12.90 -6.19
CA VAL A 158 -4.54 11.84 -5.20
C VAL A 158 -4.62 10.50 -5.89
N VAL A 159 -3.91 9.51 -5.36
CA VAL A 159 -4.06 8.10 -5.73
C VAL A 159 -4.61 7.35 -4.53
N PHE A 160 -5.81 6.79 -4.65
CA PHE A 160 -6.32 5.93 -3.60
C PHE A 160 -5.84 4.48 -3.78
N ALA A 161 -5.75 3.76 -2.67
CA ALA A 161 -5.48 2.32 -2.63
C ALA A 161 -6.54 1.62 -1.79
N ALA A 162 -7.05 0.50 -2.25
CA ALA A 162 -8.08 -0.29 -1.59
C ALA A 162 -9.36 0.53 -1.31
N VAL A 163 -9.98 1.02 -2.36
CA VAL A 163 -11.34 1.58 -2.32
C VAL A 163 -12.29 0.62 -3.03
N SER A 164 -13.23 0.06 -2.28
CA SER A 164 -14.08 -1.03 -2.78
C SER A 164 -15.13 -0.56 -3.79
N ASP A 165 -15.68 0.65 -3.62
CA ASP A 165 -16.63 1.27 -4.55
C ASP A 165 -16.31 2.76 -4.78
N PRO A 166 -15.35 3.08 -5.64
CA PRO A 166 -14.94 4.46 -5.88
C PRO A 166 -16.04 5.35 -6.47
N VAL A 167 -16.95 4.76 -7.26
CA VAL A 167 -18.09 5.48 -7.84
C VAL A 167 -19.16 5.73 -6.77
N GLY A 168 -19.51 4.71 -6.00
CA GLY A 168 -20.49 4.82 -4.91
C GLY A 168 -20.03 5.75 -3.79
N ALA A 169 -18.73 5.81 -3.51
CA ALA A 169 -18.13 6.76 -2.56
C ALA A 169 -18.02 8.21 -3.12
N GLY A 170 -18.37 8.43 -4.39
CA GLY A 170 -18.31 9.76 -5.03
C GLY A 170 -16.89 10.26 -5.32
N LEU A 171 -15.91 9.36 -5.32
CA LEU A 171 -14.51 9.69 -5.61
C LEU A 171 -14.24 9.92 -7.08
N VAL A 172 -14.90 9.15 -7.94
CA VAL A 172 -14.74 9.19 -9.39
C VAL A 172 -16.10 9.20 -10.10
N GLU A 173 -16.16 9.82 -11.29
CA GLU A 173 -17.37 9.81 -12.10
C GLU A 173 -17.64 8.42 -12.69
N SER A 174 -16.57 7.74 -13.11
CA SER A 174 -16.59 6.34 -13.58
C SER A 174 -15.23 5.67 -13.37
N MET A 175 -15.20 4.34 -13.44
CA MET A 175 -13.96 3.58 -13.33
C MET A 175 -12.99 3.86 -14.48
N ASP A 176 -13.50 4.10 -15.70
CA ASP A 176 -12.68 4.34 -16.90
C ASP A 176 -12.20 5.78 -17.02
N ALA A 177 -12.97 6.74 -16.48
CA ALA A 177 -12.67 8.17 -16.53
C ALA A 177 -13.06 8.83 -15.21
N PRO A 178 -12.12 8.95 -14.27
CA PRO A 178 -12.36 9.50 -12.93
C PRO A 178 -12.92 10.93 -12.89
N GLY A 179 -12.48 11.81 -13.82
CA GLY A 179 -13.05 13.15 -14.01
C GLY A 179 -12.50 14.25 -13.10
N ALA A 180 -11.65 13.92 -12.09
CA ALA A 180 -11.08 14.87 -11.13
C ALA A 180 -9.58 14.63 -10.91
N ASN A 181 -8.98 15.32 -9.92
CA ASN A 181 -7.57 15.12 -9.55
C ASN A 181 -7.32 13.84 -8.73
N ILE A 182 -8.19 12.84 -8.84
CA ILE A 182 -8.11 11.59 -8.08
C ILE A 182 -8.35 10.39 -8.98
N THR A 183 -7.56 9.35 -8.80
CA THR A 183 -7.70 8.01 -9.37
C THR A 183 -7.12 6.99 -8.39
N GLY A 184 -7.04 5.72 -8.73
CA GLY A 184 -6.39 4.74 -7.83
C GLY A 184 -6.65 3.29 -8.18
N THR A 185 -6.51 2.45 -7.15
CA THR A 185 -6.68 1.00 -7.23
C THR A 185 -7.84 0.55 -6.34
N SER A 186 -8.75 -0.23 -6.93
CA SER A 186 -9.94 -0.73 -6.23
C SER A 186 -9.75 -2.17 -5.77
N ASP A 187 -10.15 -2.43 -4.55
CA ASP A 187 -10.35 -3.76 -3.98
C ASP A 187 -11.82 -4.20 -4.06
N TYR A 188 -12.49 -3.87 -5.17
CA TYR A 188 -13.88 -4.26 -5.42
C TYR A 188 -14.17 -5.66 -4.87
N LEU A 189 -15.30 -5.81 -4.16
CA LEU A 189 -15.69 -7.04 -3.53
C LEU A 189 -16.82 -7.74 -4.32
N ASP A 190 -16.56 -8.96 -4.79
CA ASP A 190 -17.60 -9.83 -5.33
C ASP A 190 -18.41 -10.48 -4.19
N THR A 191 -19.42 -9.74 -3.74
CA THR A 191 -20.30 -10.17 -2.64
C THR A 191 -21.05 -11.46 -2.96
N ASP A 192 -21.49 -11.61 -4.21
CA ASP A 192 -22.24 -12.79 -4.64
C ASP A 192 -21.35 -14.04 -4.55
N ALA A 193 -20.08 -13.94 -4.95
CA ALA A 193 -19.12 -15.03 -4.84
C ALA A 193 -18.89 -15.48 -3.38
N ILE A 194 -18.80 -14.55 -2.43
CA ILE A 194 -18.66 -14.91 -1.00
C ILE A 194 -19.91 -15.64 -0.49
N LEU A 195 -21.10 -15.16 -0.86
CA LEU A 195 -22.35 -15.81 -0.48
C LEU A 195 -22.50 -17.20 -1.14
N ASP A 196 -22.01 -17.37 -2.37
CA ASP A 196 -21.95 -18.67 -3.02
C ASP A 196 -21.05 -19.66 -2.24
N LEU A 197 -19.95 -19.20 -1.64
CA LEU A 197 -19.10 -20.04 -0.77
C LEU A 197 -19.85 -20.46 0.51
N ILE A 198 -20.65 -19.57 1.11
CA ILE A 198 -21.50 -19.92 2.26
C ILE A 198 -22.43 -21.07 1.89
N PHE A 199 -23.17 -20.93 0.78
CA PHE A 199 -24.16 -21.97 0.36
C PHE A 199 -23.51 -23.21 -0.25
N ALA A 200 -22.26 -23.11 -0.72
CA ALA A 200 -21.50 -24.30 -1.09
C ALA A 200 -21.12 -25.14 0.14
N ALA A 201 -20.68 -24.46 1.23
CA ALA A 201 -20.32 -25.14 2.48
C ALA A 201 -21.54 -25.61 3.28
N ASP A 202 -22.62 -24.82 3.32
CA ASP A 202 -23.89 -25.14 3.97
C ASP A 202 -25.08 -24.83 3.04
N PRO A 203 -25.51 -25.79 2.21
CA PRO A 203 -26.67 -25.62 1.32
C PRO A 203 -28.02 -25.44 2.07
N ASP A 204 -28.08 -25.80 3.34
CA ASP A 204 -29.27 -25.72 4.18
C ASP A 204 -29.34 -24.48 5.05
N ALA A 205 -28.35 -23.54 4.94
CA ALA A 205 -28.32 -22.29 5.68
C ALA A 205 -29.62 -21.49 5.47
N LYS A 206 -30.23 -21.02 6.55
CA LYS A 206 -31.56 -20.35 6.57
C LYS A 206 -31.48 -18.91 7.02
N THR A 207 -30.44 -18.54 7.78
CA THR A 207 -30.31 -17.19 8.36
C THR A 207 -28.85 -16.75 8.32
N ILE A 208 -28.56 -15.71 7.59
CA ILE A 208 -27.23 -15.12 7.50
C ILE A 208 -27.16 -13.84 8.36
N GLY A 209 -26.14 -13.74 9.20
CA GLY A 209 -25.80 -12.51 9.90
C GLY A 209 -25.04 -11.57 8.97
N LEU A 210 -25.44 -10.31 8.91
CA LEU A 210 -24.70 -9.25 8.21
C LEU A 210 -24.08 -8.35 9.27
N LEU A 211 -22.75 -8.45 9.48
CA LEU A 211 -22.01 -7.70 10.48
C LEU A 211 -21.22 -6.58 9.81
N TYR A 212 -21.49 -5.33 10.16
CA TYR A 212 -20.86 -4.19 9.53
C TYR A 212 -21.06 -2.87 10.29
N ASN A 213 -20.28 -1.83 9.93
CA ASN A 213 -20.50 -0.45 10.37
C ASN A 213 -21.29 0.32 9.30
N GLN A 214 -22.47 0.82 9.68
CA GLN A 214 -23.34 1.61 8.78
C GLN A 214 -22.73 2.94 8.32
N GLY A 215 -21.71 3.43 9.00
CA GLY A 215 -21.01 4.67 8.65
C GLY A 215 -19.81 4.46 7.72
N GLN A 216 -19.55 3.23 7.28
CA GLN A 216 -18.46 2.91 6.34
C GLN A 216 -18.98 2.82 4.91
N ASP A 217 -18.48 3.71 4.02
CA ASP A 217 -18.86 3.70 2.60
C ASP A 217 -18.50 2.37 1.93
N SER A 218 -17.38 1.74 2.32
CA SER A 218 -16.96 0.42 1.84
C SER A 218 -17.97 -0.69 2.11
N SER A 219 -18.85 -0.54 3.10
CA SER A 219 -19.87 -1.53 3.46
C SER A 219 -21.21 -1.32 2.73
N THR A 220 -21.49 -0.11 2.25
CA THR A 220 -22.81 0.26 1.72
C THR A 220 -23.25 -0.61 0.55
N THR A 221 -22.45 -0.64 -0.52
CA THR A 221 -22.77 -1.43 -1.73
C THR A 221 -22.73 -2.93 -1.48
N PRO A 222 -21.71 -3.52 -0.81
CA PRO A 222 -21.69 -4.95 -0.53
C PRO A 222 -22.87 -5.43 0.34
N ILE A 223 -23.26 -4.68 1.36
CA ILE A 223 -24.42 -5.04 2.20
C ILE A 223 -25.73 -4.97 1.41
N LYS A 224 -25.88 -3.96 0.55
CA LYS A 224 -27.03 -3.88 -0.35
C LYS A 224 -27.09 -5.08 -1.29
N ASN A 225 -25.97 -5.48 -1.87
CA ASN A 225 -25.86 -6.64 -2.77
C ASN A 225 -26.16 -7.93 -2.00
N ALA A 226 -25.60 -8.11 -0.79
CA ALA A 226 -25.87 -9.28 0.05
C ALA A 226 -27.35 -9.44 0.34
N LYS A 227 -28.05 -8.36 0.72
CA LYS A 227 -29.50 -8.39 0.94
C LYS A 227 -30.26 -8.81 -0.33
N ALA A 228 -29.93 -8.20 -1.48
CA ALA A 228 -30.58 -8.53 -2.75
C ALA A 228 -30.35 -10.00 -3.17
N TYR A 229 -29.14 -10.53 -2.94
CA TYR A 229 -28.82 -11.93 -3.18
C TYR A 229 -29.62 -12.87 -2.27
N LEU A 230 -29.67 -12.59 -0.97
CA LEU A 230 -30.40 -13.40 0.02
C LEU A 230 -31.91 -13.36 -0.20
N ASP A 231 -32.47 -12.19 -0.52
CA ASP A 231 -33.88 -12.03 -0.90
C ASP A 231 -34.22 -12.88 -2.12
N LYS A 232 -33.38 -12.88 -3.15
CA LYS A 232 -33.56 -13.71 -4.35
C LYS A 232 -33.52 -15.19 -4.05
N LYS A 233 -32.72 -15.62 -3.07
CA LYS A 233 -32.66 -17.05 -2.59
C LYS A 233 -33.73 -17.38 -1.59
N ASN A 234 -34.56 -16.44 -1.10
CA ASN A 234 -35.50 -16.58 0.00
C ASN A 234 -34.85 -17.07 1.31
N VAL A 235 -33.63 -16.56 1.58
CA VAL A 235 -32.90 -16.83 2.82
C VAL A 235 -33.03 -15.62 3.74
N ALA A 236 -33.36 -15.87 5.01
CA ALA A 236 -33.47 -14.80 6.00
C ALA A 236 -32.09 -14.20 6.34
N TYR A 237 -32.09 -12.93 6.69
CA TYR A 237 -30.87 -12.29 7.23
C TYR A 237 -31.20 -11.40 8.43
N LYS A 238 -30.20 -11.19 9.27
CA LYS A 238 -30.26 -10.25 10.39
C LYS A 238 -29.06 -9.30 10.32
N GLU A 239 -29.33 -8.02 10.53
CA GLU A 239 -28.27 -7.00 10.55
C GLU A 239 -27.76 -6.80 11.99
N TYR A 240 -26.44 -6.80 12.11
CA TYR A 240 -25.71 -6.54 13.34
C TYR A 240 -24.71 -5.42 13.05
N THR A 241 -24.84 -4.31 13.74
CA THR A 241 -24.08 -3.11 13.42
C THR A 241 -23.40 -2.52 14.64
N GLY A 242 -22.25 -1.90 14.42
CA GLY A 242 -21.52 -1.13 15.42
C GLY A 242 -20.63 -0.10 14.72
N THR A 243 -20.37 1.01 15.39
CA THR A 243 -19.52 2.09 14.91
C THR A 243 -18.16 2.14 15.60
N THR A 244 -18.01 1.32 16.64
CA THR A 244 -16.79 1.16 17.43
C THR A 244 -16.48 -0.31 17.63
N THR A 245 -15.23 -0.65 17.95
CA THR A 245 -14.80 -2.02 18.28
C THR A 245 -15.65 -2.63 19.39
N ASP A 246 -15.96 -1.88 20.46
CA ASP A 246 -16.79 -2.36 21.57
C ASP A 246 -18.22 -2.72 21.11
N GLU A 247 -18.83 -1.91 20.24
CA GLU A 247 -20.13 -2.18 19.66
C GLU A 247 -20.11 -3.42 18.76
N ILE A 248 -19.05 -3.64 17.98
CA ILE A 248 -18.85 -4.84 17.17
C ILE A 248 -18.71 -6.09 18.05
N MET A 249 -17.99 -6.00 19.19
CA MET A 249 -17.91 -7.11 20.16
C MET A 249 -19.27 -7.47 20.75
N LEU A 250 -20.11 -6.46 21.06
CA LEU A 250 -21.49 -6.68 21.50
C LEU A 250 -22.34 -7.30 20.39
N ALA A 251 -22.17 -6.85 19.14
CA ALA A 251 -22.85 -7.41 17.97
C ALA A 251 -22.48 -8.89 17.76
N ALA A 252 -21.19 -9.26 17.87
CA ALA A 252 -20.74 -10.64 17.78
C ALA A 252 -21.34 -11.53 18.89
N SER A 253 -21.42 -11.03 20.12
CA SER A 253 -22.08 -11.72 21.23
C SER A 253 -23.57 -11.95 20.97
N LYS A 254 -24.24 -10.99 20.32
CA LYS A 254 -25.64 -11.12 19.93
C LYS A 254 -25.81 -12.12 18.79
N ILE A 255 -24.92 -12.13 17.81
CA ILE A 255 -24.87 -13.12 16.71
C ILE A 255 -24.81 -14.53 17.30
N ALA A 256 -23.89 -14.78 18.24
CA ALA A 256 -23.72 -16.05 18.91
C ALA A 256 -24.99 -16.48 19.66
N ALA A 257 -25.71 -15.56 20.33
CA ALA A 257 -26.96 -15.81 21.02
C ALA A 257 -28.10 -16.10 20.03
N ASP A 258 -28.14 -15.42 18.90
CA ASP A 258 -29.19 -15.55 17.87
C ASP A 258 -29.03 -16.84 17.01
N LYS A 259 -27.86 -17.48 17.06
CA LYS A 259 -27.51 -18.72 16.36
C LYS A 259 -27.82 -18.70 14.86
N VAL A 260 -27.28 -17.69 14.17
CA VAL A 260 -27.30 -17.61 12.71
C VAL A 260 -26.41 -18.71 12.11
N ASP A 261 -26.66 -19.12 10.88
CA ASP A 261 -25.94 -20.25 10.26
C ASP A 261 -24.54 -19.83 9.77
N ALA A 262 -24.39 -18.58 9.34
CA ALA A 262 -23.10 -17.97 8.98
C ALA A 262 -23.16 -16.46 9.15
N VAL A 263 -21.99 -15.80 9.19
CA VAL A 263 -21.86 -14.33 9.18
C VAL A 263 -21.15 -13.90 7.91
N PHE A 264 -21.62 -12.82 7.30
CA PHE A 264 -20.94 -12.09 6.24
C PHE A 264 -20.54 -10.70 6.72
N THR A 265 -19.27 -10.33 6.49
CA THR A 265 -18.73 -8.98 6.66
C THR A 265 -18.02 -8.55 5.38
N PRO A 266 -18.31 -7.38 4.81
CA PRO A 266 -17.54 -6.82 3.68
C PRO A 266 -16.15 -6.36 4.12
N THR A 267 -15.46 -5.54 3.31
CA THR A 267 -14.19 -4.86 3.64
C THR A 267 -14.42 -3.72 4.64
N ASP A 268 -15.02 -4.03 5.79
CA ASP A 268 -15.38 -3.07 6.84
C ASP A 268 -14.22 -2.85 7.81
N ASN A 269 -13.64 -1.64 7.82
CA ASN A 269 -12.46 -1.33 8.63
C ASN A 269 -12.72 -1.40 10.16
N THR A 270 -13.96 -1.17 10.60
CA THR A 270 -14.31 -1.24 12.04
C THR A 270 -14.37 -2.69 12.49
N VAL A 271 -15.00 -3.57 11.71
CA VAL A 271 -15.04 -5.01 12.00
C VAL A 271 -13.65 -5.62 11.87
N MET A 272 -12.87 -5.22 10.84
CA MET A 272 -11.50 -5.66 10.64
C MET A 272 -10.63 -5.42 11.87
N THR A 273 -10.69 -4.22 12.44
CA THR A 273 -9.97 -3.87 13.69
C THR A 273 -10.43 -4.69 14.90
N ALA A 274 -11.71 -5.15 14.91
CA ALA A 274 -12.28 -5.92 15.99
C ALA A 274 -12.07 -7.43 15.88
N GLU A 275 -11.63 -7.95 14.71
CA GLU A 275 -11.70 -9.38 14.36
C GLU A 275 -10.99 -10.27 15.40
N LEU A 276 -9.76 -9.97 15.79
CA LEU A 276 -9.01 -10.68 16.84
C LEU A 276 -9.76 -10.75 18.18
N SER A 277 -10.72 -9.84 18.43
CA SER A 277 -11.50 -9.79 19.67
C SER A 277 -12.82 -10.57 19.56
N ILE A 278 -13.30 -10.86 18.35
CA ILE A 278 -14.63 -11.46 18.13
C ILE A 278 -14.60 -12.89 17.59
N TYR A 279 -13.52 -13.29 16.88
CA TYR A 279 -13.48 -14.58 16.17
C TYR A 279 -13.76 -15.78 17.07
N GLU A 280 -13.17 -15.81 18.29
CA GLU A 280 -13.40 -16.92 19.24
C GLU A 280 -14.87 -17.02 19.67
N THR A 281 -15.56 -15.86 19.78
CA THR A 281 -16.98 -15.83 20.17
C THR A 281 -17.84 -16.49 19.08
N LEU A 282 -17.54 -16.24 17.81
CA LEU A 282 -18.24 -16.81 16.67
C LEU A 282 -17.88 -18.28 16.48
N ALA A 283 -16.59 -18.63 16.50
CA ALA A 283 -16.10 -20.00 16.34
C ALA A 283 -16.65 -20.94 17.44
N LYS A 284 -16.60 -20.55 18.72
CA LYS A 284 -17.16 -21.32 19.84
C LYS A 284 -18.67 -21.47 19.75
N ALA A 285 -19.36 -20.55 19.08
CA ALA A 285 -20.80 -20.70 18.80
C ALA A 285 -21.09 -21.60 17.59
N GLY A 286 -20.06 -22.08 16.89
CA GLY A 286 -20.17 -22.89 15.67
C GLY A 286 -20.60 -22.08 14.45
N ILE A 287 -20.32 -20.78 14.42
CA ILE A 287 -20.77 -19.84 13.38
C ILE A 287 -19.59 -19.43 12.52
N PRO A 288 -19.47 -19.88 11.26
CA PRO A 288 -18.40 -19.46 10.36
C PRO A 288 -18.56 -18.00 9.92
N HIS A 289 -17.45 -17.24 9.97
CA HIS A 289 -17.38 -15.84 9.57
C HIS A 289 -16.71 -15.71 8.21
N TYR A 290 -17.46 -15.30 7.20
CA TYR A 290 -17.01 -15.06 5.82
C TYR A 290 -16.82 -13.56 5.59
N THR A 291 -15.68 -13.18 5.07
CA THR A 291 -15.24 -11.77 5.05
C THR A 291 -14.63 -11.34 3.72
N GLY A 292 -14.51 -10.02 3.54
CA GLY A 292 -14.08 -9.40 2.30
C GLY A 292 -12.57 -9.19 2.13
N ALA A 293 -11.71 -9.67 3.04
CA ALA A 293 -10.26 -9.55 2.92
C ALA A 293 -9.54 -10.69 3.64
N ASP A 294 -8.31 -10.99 3.22
CA ASP A 294 -7.49 -12.06 3.80
C ASP A 294 -6.97 -11.73 5.21
N SER A 295 -6.81 -10.43 5.56
CA SER A 295 -6.47 -10.03 6.93
C SER A 295 -7.50 -10.45 7.97
N PHE A 296 -8.79 -10.50 7.62
CA PHE A 296 -9.79 -11.05 8.53
C PHE A 296 -9.52 -12.52 8.84
N ALA A 297 -9.21 -13.34 7.81
CA ALA A 297 -8.88 -14.75 8.03
C ALA A 297 -7.58 -14.90 8.82
N LEU A 298 -6.59 -14.02 8.59
CA LEU A 298 -5.38 -13.94 9.41
C LEU A 298 -5.72 -13.64 10.88
N ASN A 299 -6.67 -12.75 11.14
CA ASN A 299 -7.09 -12.37 12.48
C ASN A 299 -8.18 -13.28 13.08
N GLY A 300 -8.45 -14.44 12.47
CA GLY A 300 -9.30 -15.48 13.03
C GLY A 300 -10.69 -15.60 12.44
N ALA A 301 -11.08 -14.83 11.41
CA ALA A 301 -12.28 -15.17 10.64
C ALA A 301 -12.10 -16.54 9.95
N PHE A 302 -13.19 -17.26 9.74
CA PHE A 302 -13.15 -18.54 9.06
C PHE A 302 -12.61 -18.44 7.63
N LEU A 303 -13.05 -17.43 6.88
CA LEU A 303 -12.68 -17.23 5.50
C LEU A 303 -12.57 -15.73 5.16
N GLY A 304 -11.46 -15.36 4.54
CA GLY A 304 -11.27 -14.08 3.85
C GLY A 304 -11.30 -14.28 2.33
N TYR A 305 -12.04 -13.45 1.60
CA TYR A 305 -12.12 -13.50 0.15
C TYR A 305 -11.79 -12.14 -0.45
N GLY A 306 -10.96 -12.11 -1.49
CA GLY A 306 -10.61 -10.83 -2.08
C GLY A 306 -9.47 -10.89 -3.08
N VAL A 307 -8.79 -9.74 -3.21
CA VAL A 307 -7.68 -9.48 -4.13
C VAL A 307 -6.32 -9.80 -3.49
N ASP A 308 -5.28 -9.85 -4.31
CA ASP A 308 -3.88 -9.86 -3.84
C ASP A 308 -3.47 -8.43 -3.44
N TYR A 309 -3.45 -8.12 -2.15
CA TYR A 309 -3.13 -6.80 -1.62
C TYR A 309 -1.65 -6.41 -1.81
N ALA A 310 -0.73 -7.38 -1.91
CA ALA A 310 0.66 -7.09 -2.27
C ALA A 310 0.76 -6.60 -3.73
N ASN A 311 0.04 -7.25 -4.65
CA ASN A 311 -0.04 -6.82 -6.04
C ASN A 311 -0.76 -5.48 -6.18
N LEU A 312 -1.84 -5.25 -5.43
CA LEU A 312 -2.56 -3.97 -5.40
C LEU A 312 -1.61 -2.82 -5.01
N GLY A 313 -0.79 -3.01 -3.97
CA GLY A 313 0.19 -2.01 -3.55
C GLY A 313 1.23 -1.70 -4.63
N LYS A 314 1.76 -2.71 -5.33
CA LYS A 314 2.71 -2.52 -6.45
C LYS A 314 2.08 -1.73 -7.59
N GLU A 315 0.84 -2.05 -7.93
CA GLU A 315 0.13 -1.38 -9.02
C GLU A 315 -0.28 0.05 -8.67
N THR A 316 -0.57 0.32 -7.39
CA THR A 316 -0.73 1.69 -6.89
C THR A 316 0.56 2.49 -7.10
N ALA A 317 1.71 1.94 -6.76
CA ALA A 317 3.02 2.59 -6.99
C ALA A 317 3.33 2.81 -8.47
N ASN A 318 3.00 1.86 -9.34
CA ASN A 318 3.14 2.02 -10.79
C ASN A 318 2.28 3.19 -11.31
N MET A 319 1.04 3.31 -10.84
CA MET A 319 0.15 4.42 -11.18
C MET A 319 0.70 5.76 -10.69
N VAL A 320 1.21 5.83 -9.45
CA VAL A 320 1.90 7.02 -8.92
C VAL A 320 3.07 7.44 -9.80
N ALA A 321 3.89 6.47 -10.23
CA ALA A 321 5.01 6.73 -11.13
C ALA A 321 4.54 7.24 -12.48
N ASP A 322 3.47 6.71 -13.05
CA ASP A 322 2.91 7.18 -14.32
C ASP A 322 2.43 8.63 -14.23
N LEU A 323 1.78 9.01 -13.13
CA LEU A 323 1.34 10.39 -12.90
C LEU A 323 2.55 11.34 -12.77
N LEU A 324 3.55 10.98 -11.95
CA LEU A 324 4.66 11.88 -11.61
C LEU A 324 5.76 11.93 -12.68
N LEU A 325 6.05 10.80 -13.36
CA LEU A 325 7.16 10.68 -14.29
C LEU A 325 6.72 10.84 -15.75
N ASN A 326 5.55 10.29 -16.11
CA ASN A 326 5.06 10.26 -17.47
C ASN A 326 4.01 11.33 -17.76
N GLY A 327 3.58 12.09 -16.72
CA GLY A 327 2.60 13.17 -16.85
C GLY A 327 1.19 12.68 -17.18
N ALA A 328 0.83 11.46 -16.76
CA ALA A 328 -0.54 10.98 -16.85
C ALA A 328 -1.48 11.89 -16.04
N ASP A 329 -2.71 12.06 -16.52
CA ASP A 329 -3.72 12.89 -15.84
C ASP A 329 -4.63 12.00 -14.99
N PRO A 330 -4.74 12.25 -13.67
CA PRO A 330 -5.65 11.49 -12.81
C PRO A 330 -7.09 11.45 -13.33
N ALA A 331 -7.56 12.54 -13.94
CA ALA A 331 -8.92 12.65 -14.45
C ALA A 331 -9.24 11.66 -15.58
N THR A 332 -8.23 11.19 -16.30
CA THR A 332 -8.36 10.26 -17.43
C THR A 332 -7.66 8.93 -17.23
N THR A 333 -6.94 8.78 -16.13
CA THR A 333 -6.29 7.51 -15.76
C THR A 333 -7.32 6.60 -15.12
N ALA A 334 -7.69 5.51 -15.79
CA ALA A 334 -8.70 4.58 -15.31
C ALA A 334 -8.34 4.00 -13.94
N VAL A 335 -9.34 3.82 -13.08
CA VAL A 335 -9.19 3.09 -11.81
C VAL A 335 -8.83 1.64 -12.13
N LYS A 336 -7.79 1.13 -11.48
CA LYS A 336 -7.34 -0.24 -11.70
C LYS A 336 -8.10 -1.20 -10.78
N THR A 337 -8.62 -2.27 -11.36
CA THR A 337 -9.23 -3.39 -10.66
C THR A 337 -8.36 -4.62 -10.78
N PHE A 338 -8.61 -5.63 -9.94
CA PHE A 338 -7.83 -6.86 -9.86
C PHE A 338 -8.75 -8.07 -9.94
N ASP A 339 -8.15 -9.23 -10.19
CA ASP A 339 -8.84 -10.50 -10.05
C ASP A 339 -9.25 -10.68 -8.57
N ASN A 340 -10.54 -10.83 -8.36
CA ASN A 340 -11.18 -10.97 -7.05
C ASN A 340 -11.70 -12.39 -6.93
N GLY A 341 -10.85 -13.28 -6.45
CA GLY A 341 -11.18 -14.72 -6.47
C GLY A 341 -10.33 -15.55 -5.53
N THR A 342 -9.50 -14.95 -4.67
CA THR A 342 -8.72 -15.70 -3.69
C THR A 342 -9.52 -15.92 -2.42
N ALA A 343 -9.79 -17.19 -2.10
CA ALA A 343 -10.35 -17.61 -0.80
C ALA A 343 -9.20 -18.04 0.12
N THR A 344 -9.03 -17.33 1.23
CA THR A 344 -8.06 -17.63 2.29
C THR A 344 -8.80 -18.20 3.48
N ILE A 345 -8.56 -19.49 3.80
CA ILE A 345 -9.26 -20.21 4.87
C ILE A 345 -8.36 -20.32 6.09
N ASN A 346 -8.84 -19.86 7.25
CA ASN A 346 -8.16 -20.06 8.51
C ASN A 346 -8.33 -21.52 8.96
N THR A 347 -7.22 -22.27 8.98
CA THR A 347 -7.22 -23.70 9.25
C THR A 347 -7.46 -24.04 10.72
N GLU A 348 -7.12 -23.15 11.66
CA GLU A 348 -7.37 -23.33 13.09
C GLU A 348 -8.87 -23.16 13.38
N VAL A 349 -9.47 -22.09 12.86
CA VAL A 349 -10.92 -21.85 12.99
C VAL A 349 -11.73 -22.88 12.23
N CYS A 350 -11.26 -23.31 11.05
CA CYS A 350 -11.85 -24.44 10.32
C CYS A 350 -11.93 -25.70 11.20
N GLN A 351 -10.86 -26.02 11.92
CA GLN A 351 -10.82 -27.16 12.84
C GLN A 351 -11.76 -26.95 14.07
N GLU A 352 -11.80 -25.74 14.64
CA GLU A 352 -12.70 -25.40 15.76
C GLU A 352 -14.18 -25.54 15.39
N LEU A 353 -14.53 -25.19 14.16
CA LEU A 353 -15.87 -25.38 13.58
C LEU A 353 -16.18 -26.84 13.22
N GLY A 354 -15.23 -27.76 13.40
CA GLY A 354 -15.39 -29.17 13.03
C GLY A 354 -15.38 -29.41 11.52
N LEU A 355 -14.85 -28.51 10.74
CA LEU A 355 -14.75 -28.57 9.28
C LEU A 355 -13.37 -29.09 8.84
N ASN A 356 -13.26 -29.58 7.60
CA ASN A 356 -12.03 -30.08 7.02
C ASN A 356 -11.55 -29.16 5.89
N TYR A 357 -10.34 -28.62 6.04
CA TYR A 357 -9.76 -27.71 5.04
C TYR A 357 -9.64 -28.35 3.64
N ASP A 358 -9.15 -29.59 3.54
CA ASP A 358 -8.94 -30.25 2.24
C ASP A 358 -10.25 -30.51 1.48
N GLU A 359 -11.34 -30.77 2.21
CA GLU A 359 -12.67 -30.94 1.64
C GLU A 359 -13.22 -29.60 1.16
N LEU A 360 -13.10 -28.54 1.98
CA LEU A 360 -13.52 -27.19 1.63
C LEU A 360 -12.72 -26.63 0.47
N ALA A 361 -11.41 -26.82 0.45
CA ALA A 361 -10.56 -26.36 -0.64
C ALA A 361 -10.96 -27.00 -1.99
N LYS A 362 -11.33 -28.28 -2.00
CA LYS A 362 -11.86 -28.94 -3.20
C LYS A 362 -13.24 -28.41 -3.60
N LEU A 363 -14.09 -28.14 -2.60
CA LEU A 363 -15.44 -27.63 -2.81
C LEU A 363 -15.42 -26.21 -3.38
N PHE A 364 -14.52 -25.34 -2.89
CA PHE A 364 -14.41 -23.95 -3.29
C PHE A 364 -13.57 -23.76 -4.56
N ALA A 365 -12.68 -24.70 -4.92
CA ALA A 365 -11.83 -24.58 -6.11
C ALA A 365 -12.57 -24.25 -7.42
N PRO A 366 -13.78 -24.74 -7.72
CA PRO A 366 -14.52 -24.34 -8.92
C PRO A 366 -15.11 -22.92 -8.85
N LEU A 367 -15.19 -22.32 -7.66
CA LEU A 367 -15.82 -21.02 -7.39
C LEU A 367 -14.77 -19.91 -7.19
N CYS A 368 -13.49 -20.27 -7.09
CA CYS A 368 -12.39 -19.36 -6.77
C CYS A 368 -11.27 -19.47 -7.81
N THR A 369 -10.51 -18.41 -8.02
CA THR A 369 -9.26 -18.46 -8.78
C THR A 369 -8.15 -19.13 -7.98
N LYS A 370 -8.20 -18.99 -6.64
CA LYS A 370 -7.24 -19.58 -5.71
C LYS A 370 -7.92 -19.90 -4.39
N VAL A 371 -7.56 -21.03 -3.78
CA VAL A 371 -7.88 -21.36 -2.39
C VAL A 371 -6.57 -21.61 -1.65
N GLN A 372 -6.38 -20.97 -0.50
CA GLN A 372 -5.15 -21.08 0.27
C GLN A 372 -5.44 -21.16 1.77
N PRO A 373 -4.56 -21.83 2.56
CA PRO A 373 -4.67 -21.87 4.01
C PRO A 373 -3.99 -20.65 4.64
N ILE A 374 -4.43 -20.32 5.86
CA ILE A 374 -3.74 -19.41 6.77
C ILE A 374 -3.94 -19.92 8.22
N VAL A 375 -3.13 -19.43 9.16
CA VAL A 375 -3.30 -19.60 10.60
C VAL A 375 -3.51 -18.25 11.26
N THR A 376 -4.06 -18.24 12.47
CA THR A 376 -4.34 -17.00 13.20
C THR A 376 -3.04 -16.31 13.62
N ALA A 377 -2.89 -15.05 13.28
CA ALA A 377 -1.76 -14.20 13.66
C ALA A 377 -2.16 -12.71 13.60
N GLU A 378 -1.30 -11.83 14.12
CA GLU A 378 -1.50 -10.38 14.07
C GLU A 378 -1.03 -9.79 12.72
N SER A 379 0.01 -10.38 12.12
CA SER A 379 0.56 -9.90 10.85
C SER A 379 0.91 -11.03 9.88
N PHE A 380 0.96 -10.74 8.58
CA PHE A 380 1.41 -11.71 7.56
C PHE A 380 2.88 -12.11 7.72
N ASP A 381 3.70 -11.31 8.44
CA ASP A 381 5.09 -11.65 8.68
C ASP A 381 5.25 -12.75 9.73
N ASP A 382 4.24 -12.96 10.59
CA ASP A 382 4.24 -13.96 11.65
C ASP A 382 3.90 -15.38 11.14
N VAL A 383 3.39 -15.50 9.90
CA VAL A 383 2.94 -16.77 9.29
C VAL A 383 3.79 -17.21 8.08
N LYS A 384 4.96 -16.59 7.88
CA LYS A 384 5.91 -16.92 6.81
C LYS A 384 6.84 -18.06 7.15
#